data_d52ceb416e93ca2c528455b60c1729fb
#
_entry.id   d52ceb416e93ca2c528455b60c1729fb
#
_cell.length_a   1.000
_cell.length_b   1.000
_cell.length_c   1.000
_cell.angle_alpha   90.00
_cell.angle_beta   90.00
_cell.angle_gamma   90.00
#
_symmetry.space_group_name_H-M   'P 1'
#
loop_
_entity.id
_entity.type
_entity.pdbx_description
1 polymer ?
#
loop_
_entity_poly.entity_id
_entity_poly.type
_entity_poly.pdbx_seq_one_letter_code
_entity_poly.pdbx_strand_id
1 'polypeptide(L)'
;MTDEQIEELLTDDIKKGVQTLQYQILTLQTTNGQTPFVSVCLYLNEADNDEEKANLARVIEEILKQRIQGVKNENGQYYANPFPKLLYVLEDDNITEDGKYYYLTKLAAECTTKRMVPDYISEKVMKKLKISKKGEEGDCYPCMGCRSFLTPYRDPKTKKPKYYTN
;
A
#
# COMPACT_ATOMS: atom_id res chain seq x y z
N MET A 1 -3.79 -31.86 -8.52
CA MET A 1 -3.34 -30.97 -7.44
C MET A 1 -4.54 -30.73 -6.55
N THR A 2 -4.41 -30.90 -5.26
CA THR A 2 -5.50 -30.64 -4.30
C THR A 2 -5.60 -29.14 -4.03
N ASP A 3 -6.76 -28.67 -3.54
CA ASP A 3 -6.94 -27.26 -3.18
C ASP A 3 -5.93 -26.80 -2.11
N GLU A 4 -5.58 -27.68 -1.19
CA GLU A 4 -4.56 -27.42 -0.18
C GLU A 4 -3.16 -27.20 -0.78
N GLN A 5 -2.80 -28.00 -1.77
CA GLN A 5 -1.53 -27.81 -2.51
C GLN A 5 -1.49 -26.50 -3.30
N ILE A 6 -2.63 -26.09 -3.85
CA ILE A 6 -2.77 -24.81 -4.57
C ILE A 6 -2.58 -23.64 -3.58
N GLU A 7 -3.20 -23.72 -2.43
CA GLU A 7 -3.09 -22.69 -1.38
C GLU A 7 -1.66 -22.56 -0.83
N GLU A 8 -0.97 -23.66 -0.64
CA GLU A 8 0.43 -23.66 -0.20
C GLU A 8 1.34 -23.00 -1.24
N LEU A 9 1.18 -23.38 -2.51
CA LEU A 9 1.93 -22.78 -3.62
C LEU A 9 1.66 -21.29 -3.77
N LEU A 10 0.39 -20.87 -3.70
CA LEU A 10 0.02 -19.47 -3.80
C LEU A 10 0.61 -18.64 -2.65
N THR A 11 0.60 -19.20 -1.44
CA THR A 11 1.21 -18.54 -0.27
C THR A 11 2.72 -18.37 -0.45
N ASP A 12 3.40 -19.39 -0.95
CA ASP A 12 4.84 -19.35 -1.21
C ASP A 12 5.18 -18.35 -2.34
N ASP A 13 4.37 -18.31 -3.40
CA ASP A 13 4.55 -17.38 -4.51
C ASP A 13 4.33 -15.93 -4.08
N ILE A 14 3.32 -15.63 -3.27
CA ILE A 14 3.11 -14.30 -2.68
C ILE A 14 4.33 -13.90 -1.85
N LYS A 15 4.81 -14.78 -0.99
CA LYS A 15 5.97 -14.53 -0.13
C LYS A 15 7.23 -14.22 -0.94
N LYS A 16 7.51 -15.02 -1.96
CA LYS A 16 8.66 -14.83 -2.86
C LYS A 16 8.51 -13.57 -3.70
N GLY A 17 7.30 -13.28 -4.19
CA GLY A 17 6.99 -12.09 -4.97
C GLY A 17 7.24 -10.81 -4.17
N VAL A 18 6.75 -10.73 -2.93
CA VAL A 18 6.98 -9.60 -2.03
C VAL A 18 8.47 -9.46 -1.70
N GLN A 19 9.17 -10.55 -1.45
CA GLN A 19 10.61 -10.55 -1.18
C GLN A 19 11.40 -10.04 -2.40
N THR A 20 11.03 -10.47 -3.60
CA THR A 20 11.65 -10.03 -4.86
C THR A 20 11.44 -8.54 -5.08
N LEU A 21 10.21 -8.04 -4.86
CA LEU A 21 9.89 -6.62 -4.96
C LEU A 21 10.76 -5.77 -4.02
N GLN A 22 10.86 -6.18 -2.76
CA GLN A 22 11.70 -5.48 -1.78
C GLN A 22 13.17 -5.49 -2.19
N TYR A 23 13.70 -6.63 -2.61
CA TYR A 23 15.07 -6.76 -3.05
C TYR A 23 15.37 -5.86 -4.26
N GLN A 24 14.50 -5.87 -5.27
CA GLN A 24 14.68 -5.03 -6.45
C GLN A 24 14.68 -3.53 -6.11
N ILE A 25 13.75 -3.08 -5.26
CA ILE A 25 13.70 -1.68 -4.85
C ILE A 25 14.96 -1.26 -4.11
N LEU A 26 15.51 -2.15 -3.27
CA LEU A 26 16.73 -1.87 -2.50
C LEU A 26 17.99 -1.84 -3.36
N THR A 27 18.04 -2.65 -4.41
CA THR A 27 19.21 -2.78 -5.28
C THR A 27 19.19 -1.80 -6.46
N LEU A 28 18.03 -1.24 -6.79
CA LEU A 28 17.93 -0.21 -7.82
C LEU A 28 18.55 1.09 -7.31
N GLN A 29 19.57 1.52 -8.03
CA GLN A 29 20.20 2.83 -7.80
C GLN A 29 20.27 3.60 -9.11
N THR A 30 20.10 4.92 -9.02
CA THR A 30 20.41 5.81 -10.15
C THR A 30 21.92 5.87 -10.38
N THR A 31 22.34 6.39 -11.53
CA THR A 31 23.75 6.62 -11.85
C THR A 31 24.48 7.48 -10.80
N ASN A 32 23.73 8.28 -10.03
CA ASN A 32 24.26 9.12 -8.95
C ASN A 32 24.15 8.44 -7.57
N GLY A 33 23.85 7.13 -7.50
CA GLY A 33 23.79 6.38 -6.26
C GLY A 33 22.54 6.64 -5.40
N GLN A 34 21.50 7.23 -5.97
CA GLN A 34 20.23 7.48 -5.25
C GLN A 34 19.25 6.32 -5.44
N THR A 35 18.62 5.90 -4.35
CA THR A 35 17.53 4.91 -4.38
C THR A 35 16.26 5.55 -4.95
N PRO A 36 15.53 4.88 -5.86
CA PRO A 36 14.26 5.38 -6.37
C PRO A 36 13.26 5.63 -5.24
N PHE A 37 12.53 6.74 -5.33
CA PHE A 37 11.47 7.04 -4.39
C PHE A 37 10.19 6.29 -4.81
N VAL A 38 9.97 5.12 -4.22
CA VAL A 38 8.82 4.26 -4.51
C VAL A 38 7.86 4.28 -3.36
N SER A 39 6.58 4.48 -3.64
CA SER A 39 5.47 4.36 -2.67
C SER A 39 4.55 3.22 -3.09
N VAL A 40 4.12 2.42 -2.13
CA VAL A 40 3.12 1.36 -2.33
C VAL A 40 1.92 1.69 -1.47
N CYS A 41 0.75 1.72 -2.11
CA CYS A 41 -0.53 1.93 -1.45
C CYS A 41 -1.13 0.57 -1.09
N LEU A 42 -1.38 0.36 0.19
CA LEU A 42 -2.01 -0.83 0.73
C LEU A 42 -3.51 -0.52 0.88
N TYR A 43 -4.28 -0.74 -0.20
CA TYR A 43 -5.64 -0.28 -0.36
C TYR A 43 -6.54 -1.43 -0.85
N LEU A 44 -7.43 -1.93 0.02
CA LEU A 44 -8.27 -3.10 -0.26
C LEU A 44 -9.40 -2.79 -1.25
N ASN A 45 -9.99 -1.60 -1.20
CA ASN A 45 -11.08 -1.20 -2.11
C ASN A 45 -10.59 -0.86 -3.53
N GLU A 46 -9.31 -1.10 -3.85
CA GLU A 46 -8.81 -1.12 -5.22
C GLU A 46 -9.26 -2.38 -5.98
N ALA A 47 -9.62 -3.43 -5.25
CA ALA A 47 -10.12 -4.68 -5.82
C ALA A 47 -11.56 -4.52 -6.32
N ASP A 48 -11.86 -5.12 -7.48
CA ASP A 48 -13.18 -5.05 -8.13
C ASP A 48 -14.21 -6.02 -7.52
N ASN A 49 -13.76 -7.04 -6.79
CA ASN A 49 -14.61 -8.07 -6.20
C ASN A 49 -14.02 -8.65 -4.90
N ASP A 50 -14.83 -9.43 -4.18
CA ASP A 50 -14.45 -10.00 -2.87
C ASP A 50 -13.31 -11.00 -2.94
N GLU A 51 -13.17 -11.74 -4.05
CA GLU A 51 -12.08 -12.70 -4.24
C GLU A 51 -10.76 -11.98 -4.45
N GLU A 52 -10.73 -10.98 -5.32
CA GLU A 52 -9.56 -10.12 -5.52
C GLU A 52 -9.18 -9.40 -4.24
N LYS A 53 -10.17 -8.90 -3.49
CA LYS A 53 -9.97 -8.25 -2.20
C LYS A 53 -9.32 -9.19 -1.19
N ALA A 54 -9.76 -10.44 -1.15
CA ALA A 54 -9.16 -11.44 -0.27
C ALA A 54 -7.71 -11.77 -0.68
N ASN A 55 -7.42 -11.88 -1.97
CA ASN A 55 -6.07 -12.09 -2.47
C ASN A 55 -5.17 -10.87 -2.21
N LEU A 56 -5.69 -9.66 -2.43
CA LEU A 56 -4.98 -8.42 -2.12
C LEU A 56 -4.66 -8.31 -0.62
N ALA A 57 -5.60 -8.71 0.25
CA ALA A 57 -5.38 -8.75 1.69
C ALA A 57 -4.21 -9.66 2.08
N ARG A 58 -4.04 -10.81 1.43
CA ARG A 58 -2.89 -11.72 1.64
C ARG A 58 -1.56 -11.07 1.23
N VAL A 59 -1.57 -10.35 0.11
CA VAL A 59 -0.37 -9.60 -0.35
C VAL A 59 -0.02 -8.48 0.63
N ILE A 60 -1.02 -7.71 1.10
CA ILE A 60 -0.83 -6.65 2.09
C ILE A 60 -0.28 -7.23 3.40
N GLU A 61 -0.85 -8.34 3.86
CA GLU A 61 -0.40 -9.04 5.06
C GLU A 61 1.09 -9.43 4.96
N GLU A 62 1.49 -10.01 3.84
CA GLU A 62 2.87 -10.44 3.62
C GLU A 62 3.83 -9.23 3.53
N ILE A 63 3.42 -8.15 2.86
CA ILE A 63 4.22 -6.91 2.82
C ILE A 63 4.47 -6.38 4.24
N LEU A 64 3.46 -6.35 5.09
CA LEU A 64 3.59 -5.89 6.48
C LEU A 64 4.47 -6.83 7.31
N LYS A 65 4.30 -8.15 7.18
CA LYS A 65 5.13 -9.15 7.87
C LYS A 65 6.60 -9.02 7.50
N GLN A 66 6.91 -8.93 6.22
CA GLN A 66 8.30 -8.78 5.77
C GLN A 66 8.87 -7.40 6.15
N ARG A 67 8.07 -6.34 6.20
CA ARG A 67 8.50 -5.04 6.71
C ARG A 67 8.85 -5.12 8.20
N ILE A 68 8.07 -5.82 9.00
CA ILE A 68 8.36 -6.06 10.42
C ILE A 68 9.67 -6.81 10.57
N GLN A 69 9.88 -7.85 9.78
CA GLN A 69 11.10 -8.66 9.80
C GLN A 69 12.34 -7.84 9.42
N GLY A 70 12.23 -7.03 8.36
CA GLY A 70 13.36 -6.32 7.75
C GLY A 70 14.12 -7.17 6.75
N VAL A 71 15.22 -6.63 6.25
CA VAL A 71 16.08 -7.27 5.25
C VAL A 71 17.36 -7.77 5.91
N LYS A 72 17.80 -8.97 5.54
CA LYS A 72 19.00 -9.58 6.06
C LYS A 72 20.23 -9.10 5.28
N ASN A 73 21.25 -8.62 5.99
CA ASN A 73 22.52 -8.24 5.38
C ASN A 73 23.45 -9.46 5.21
N GLU A 74 24.61 -9.24 4.62
CA GLU A 74 25.64 -10.27 4.38
C GLU A 74 26.13 -10.95 5.67
N ASN A 75 26.07 -10.23 6.80
CA ASN A 75 26.46 -10.74 8.11
C ASN A 75 25.31 -11.49 8.83
N GLY A 76 24.18 -11.67 8.16
CA GLY A 76 23.01 -12.34 8.71
C GLY A 76 22.17 -11.50 9.68
N GLN A 77 22.44 -10.20 9.81
CA GLN A 77 21.69 -9.28 10.67
C GLN A 77 20.54 -8.64 9.90
N TYR A 78 19.39 -8.48 10.56
CA TYR A 78 18.24 -7.81 10.00
C TYR A 78 18.31 -6.30 10.23
N TYR A 79 18.05 -5.51 9.20
CA TYR A 79 17.97 -4.06 9.27
C TYR A 79 16.65 -3.55 8.70
N ALA A 80 16.25 -2.36 9.12
CA ALA A 80 15.04 -1.71 8.64
C ALA A 80 15.24 -1.21 7.20
N ASN A 81 14.30 -1.55 6.33
CA ASN A 81 14.28 -1.06 4.97
C ASN A 81 13.42 0.21 4.88
N PRO A 82 13.97 1.37 4.42
CA PRO A 82 13.19 2.59 4.29
C PRO A 82 12.23 2.59 3.10
N PHE A 83 12.49 1.77 2.05
CA PHE A 83 11.70 1.71 0.83
C PHE A 83 11.22 0.29 0.51
N PRO A 84 10.08 0.17 -0.20
CA PRO A 84 9.15 1.21 -0.62
C PRO A 84 8.50 1.91 0.57
N LYS A 85 8.13 3.20 0.41
CA LYS A 85 7.27 3.87 1.37
C LYS A 85 5.90 3.18 1.37
N LEU A 86 5.42 2.77 2.54
CA LEU A 86 4.13 2.11 2.68
C LEU A 86 3.06 3.10 3.13
N LEU A 87 1.94 3.11 2.43
CA LEU A 87 0.77 3.90 2.75
C LEU A 87 -0.39 2.93 2.99
N TYR A 88 -0.92 2.90 4.20
CA TYR A 88 -2.02 2.01 4.58
C TYR A 88 -3.34 2.79 4.60
N VAL A 89 -4.32 2.32 3.83
CA VAL A 89 -5.63 2.96 3.76
C VAL A 89 -6.56 2.36 4.80
N LEU A 90 -7.11 3.24 5.65
CA LEU A 90 -8.16 2.89 6.61
C LEU A 90 -9.51 2.97 5.92
N GLU A 91 -10.17 1.83 5.83
CA GLU A 91 -11.42 1.58 5.14
C GLU A 91 -12.47 1.01 6.12
N ASP A 92 -13.74 1.01 5.75
CA ASP A 92 -14.79 0.51 6.64
C ASP A 92 -14.59 -0.96 7.04
N ASP A 93 -14.02 -1.78 6.15
CA ASP A 93 -13.77 -3.21 6.38
C ASP A 93 -12.57 -3.51 7.29
N ASN A 94 -11.72 -2.51 7.57
CA ASN A 94 -10.50 -2.73 8.34
C ASN A 94 -10.32 -1.79 9.53
N ILE A 95 -11.19 -0.78 9.72
CA ILE A 95 -11.02 0.23 10.77
C ILE A 95 -11.64 -0.18 12.11
N THR A 96 -12.66 -1.04 12.11
CA THR A 96 -13.39 -1.48 13.31
C THR A 96 -13.12 -2.95 13.61
N GLU A 97 -13.25 -3.35 14.89
CA GLU A 97 -12.92 -4.70 15.35
C GLU A 97 -13.78 -5.80 14.71
N ASP A 98 -14.99 -5.46 14.28
CA ASP A 98 -15.91 -6.33 13.55
C ASP A 98 -15.63 -6.40 12.05
N GLY A 99 -14.75 -5.55 11.54
CA GLY A 99 -14.34 -5.54 10.13
C GLY A 99 -13.59 -6.81 9.74
N LYS A 100 -13.96 -7.38 8.59
CA LYS A 100 -13.35 -8.63 8.06
C LYS A 100 -11.82 -8.57 7.99
N TYR A 101 -11.28 -7.39 7.71
CA TYR A 101 -9.85 -7.17 7.51
C TYR A 101 -9.19 -6.35 8.65
N TYR A 102 -9.84 -6.24 9.81
CA TYR A 102 -9.30 -5.52 10.97
C TYR A 102 -7.94 -6.09 11.44
N TYR A 103 -7.71 -7.38 11.24
CA TYR A 103 -6.42 -8.01 11.55
C TYR A 103 -5.24 -7.38 10.81
N LEU A 104 -5.45 -6.86 9.58
CA LEU A 104 -4.43 -6.11 8.84
C LEU A 104 -4.09 -4.78 9.51
N THR A 105 -5.09 -4.09 10.07
CA THR A 105 -4.85 -2.85 10.83
C THR A 105 -4.07 -3.09 12.10
N LYS A 106 -4.35 -4.20 12.81
CA LYS A 106 -3.52 -4.62 13.95
C LYS A 106 -2.08 -4.92 13.54
N LEU A 107 -1.90 -5.61 12.44
CA LEU A 107 -0.58 -5.91 11.90
C LEU A 107 0.15 -4.63 11.42
N ALA A 108 -0.56 -3.70 10.80
CA ALA A 108 -0.02 -2.39 10.41
C ALA A 108 0.41 -1.58 11.64
N ALA A 109 -0.39 -1.59 12.71
CA ALA A 109 -0.04 -0.96 13.98
C ALA A 109 1.20 -1.59 14.62
N GLU A 110 1.32 -2.92 14.60
CA GLU A 110 2.53 -3.63 15.04
C GLU A 110 3.74 -3.21 14.20
N CYS A 111 3.58 -3.13 12.88
CA CYS A 111 4.62 -2.65 11.99
C CYS A 111 5.05 -1.23 12.35
N THR A 112 4.10 -0.34 12.64
CA THR A 112 4.38 1.04 13.05
C THR A 112 5.20 1.11 14.33
N THR A 113 4.89 0.28 15.32
CA THR A 113 5.66 0.26 16.59
C THR A 113 7.10 -0.19 16.42
N LYS A 114 7.37 -1.05 15.45
CA LYS A 114 8.70 -1.62 15.21
C LYS A 114 9.51 -0.88 14.15
N ARG A 115 8.84 -0.25 13.17
CA ARG A 115 9.49 0.28 11.96
C ARG A 115 9.10 1.72 11.62
N MET A 116 8.18 2.33 12.36
CA MET A 116 7.65 3.68 12.13
C MET A 116 6.96 3.86 10.77
N VAL A 117 6.48 2.77 10.21
CA VAL A 117 5.68 2.69 8.94
C VAL A 117 4.61 1.62 9.11
N PRO A 118 3.51 1.68 8.34
CA PRO A 118 3.16 2.59 7.25
C PRO A 118 2.64 3.96 7.72
N ASP A 119 2.56 4.91 6.77
CA ASP A 119 1.72 6.10 6.93
C ASP A 119 0.24 5.72 6.71
N TYR A 120 -0.68 6.37 7.43
CA TYR A 120 -2.10 6.05 7.36
C TYR A 120 -2.88 7.10 6.58
N ILE A 121 -3.79 6.63 5.73
CA ILE A 121 -4.73 7.45 4.96
C ILE A 121 -6.14 7.01 5.31
N SER A 122 -7.02 7.93 5.67
CA SER A 122 -8.45 7.63 5.83
C SER A 122 -9.17 7.76 4.49
N GLU A 123 -9.69 6.67 3.97
CA GLU A 123 -10.49 6.65 2.73
C GLU A 123 -11.67 7.63 2.82
N LYS A 124 -12.42 7.57 3.90
CA LYS A 124 -13.58 8.43 4.16
C LYS A 124 -13.25 9.93 4.12
N VAL A 125 -12.12 10.31 4.73
CA VAL A 125 -11.66 11.71 4.72
C VAL A 125 -11.17 12.09 3.33
N MET A 126 -10.42 11.21 2.68
CA MET A 126 -9.89 11.46 1.34
C MET A 126 -11.03 11.67 0.34
N LYS A 127 -12.02 10.79 0.31
CA LYS A 127 -13.20 10.91 -0.57
C LYS A 127 -13.98 12.22 -0.34
N LYS A 128 -14.10 12.68 0.91
CA LYS A 128 -14.73 13.96 1.23
C LYS A 128 -13.94 15.17 0.74
N LEU A 129 -12.61 15.13 0.87
CA LEU A 129 -11.73 16.24 0.48
C LEU A 129 -11.55 16.33 -1.04
N LYS A 130 -11.69 15.25 -1.75
CA LYS A 130 -11.36 15.09 -3.17
C LYS A 130 -12.61 14.95 -4.05
N ILE A 131 -13.58 15.80 -3.87
CA ILE A 131 -14.81 15.80 -4.67
C ILE A 131 -14.48 15.92 -6.15
N SER A 132 -14.78 14.88 -6.93
CA SER A 132 -14.44 14.81 -8.35
C SER A 132 -15.46 15.42 -9.28
N LYS A 133 -16.74 15.42 -8.91
CA LYS A 133 -17.89 15.98 -9.66
C LYS A 133 -18.90 16.61 -8.73
N LYS A 134 -19.87 17.35 -9.29
CA LYS A 134 -20.97 17.94 -8.52
C LYS A 134 -21.67 16.88 -7.66
N GLY A 135 -21.37 16.88 -6.36
CA GLY A 135 -22.03 16.04 -5.36
C GLY A 135 -21.64 14.56 -5.36
N GLU A 136 -20.69 14.13 -6.19
CA GLU A 136 -20.13 12.79 -6.13
C GLU A 136 -18.91 12.76 -5.18
N GLU A 137 -18.74 11.66 -4.47
CA GLU A 137 -17.53 11.43 -3.66
C GLU A 137 -16.28 11.41 -4.54
N GLY A 138 -15.17 11.87 -3.98
CA GLY A 138 -13.87 11.83 -4.64
C GLY A 138 -13.25 10.45 -4.54
N ASP A 139 -12.13 10.29 -5.22
CA ASP A 139 -11.36 9.04 -5.19
C ASP A 139 -10.35 9.04 -4.05
N CYS A 140 -10.02 7.86 -3.54
CA CYS A 140 -8.90 7.66 -2.64
C CYS A 140 -7.66 7.23 -3.46
N TYR A 141 -6.56 7.95 -3.31
CA TYR A 141 -5.31 7.67 -4.00
C TYR A 141 -4.10 8.05 -3.15
N PRO A 142 -2.94 7.41 -3.39
CA PRO A 142 -1.74 7.67 -2.60
C PRO A 142 -1.17 9.06 -2.84
N CYS A 143 -0.45 9.56 -1.86
CA CYS A 143 0.36 10.76 -2.03
C CYS A 143 1.62 10.44 -2.85
N MET A 144 2.05 11.42 -3.64
CA MET A 144 3.33 11.39 -4.34
C MET A 144 4.46 11.92 -3.44
N GLY A 145 5.60 11.25 -3.47
CA GLY A 145 6.78 11.70 -2.74
C GLY A 145 6.52 11.88 -1.24
N CYS A 146 6.93 13.05 -0.73
CA CYS A 146 6.85 13.40 0.69
C CYS A 146 5.48 13.96 1.12
N ARG A 147 4.36 13.38 0.65
CA ARG A 147 2.96 13.75 0.97
C ARG A 147 2.34 14.82 0.06
N SER A 148 2.84 15.00 -1.15
CA SER A 148 2.14 15.80 -2.16
C SER A 148 0.98 15.02 -2.75
N PHE A 149 -0.20 15.63 -2.77
CA PHE A 149 -1.38 15.06 -3.41
C PHE A 149 -1.65 15.78 -4.72
N LEU A 150 -1.55 15.07 -5.84
CA LEU A 150 -2.03 15.56 -7.12
C LEU A 150 -3.55 15.44 -7.10
N THR A 151 -4.22 16.56 -6.85
CA THR A 151 -5.67 16.61 -6.91
C THR A 151 -6.08 16.91 -8.33
N PRO A 152 -6.79 16.03 -9.04
CA PRO A 152 -7.36 16.39 -10.32
C PRO A 152 -8.38 17.52 -10.09
N TYR A 153 -8.18 18.62 -10.76
CA TYR A 153 -9.11 19.73 -10.81
C TYR A 153 -9.95 19.61 -12.08
N ARG A 154 -11.26 19.74 -11.96
CA ARG A 154 -12.12 19.84 -13.14
C ARG A 154 -12.35 21.29 -13.50
N ASP A 155 -11.95 21.63 -14.72
CA ASP A 155 -12.24 22.95 -15.27
C ASP A 155 -13.76 23.23 -15.22
N PRO A 156 -14.21 24.29 -14.55
CA PRO A 156 -15.64 24.59 -14.41
C PRO A 156 -16.36 24.78 -15.75
N LYS A 157 -15.63 25.19 -16.80
CA LYS A 157 -16.20 25.45 -18.13
C LYS A 157 -16.22 24.20 -19.00
N THR A 158 -15.12 23.48 -19.08
CA THR A 158 -14.97 22.34 -20.00
C THR A 158 -15.32 21.00 -19.36
N LYS A 159 -15.43 20.93 -18.02
CA LYS A 159 -15.62 19.70 -17.23
C LYS A 159 -14.55 18.64 -17.43
N LYS A 160 -13.48 18.97 -18.15
CA LYS A 160 -12.33 18.05 -18.35
C LYS A 160 -11.40 18.10 -17.14
N PRO A 161 -10.79 16.96 -16.79
CA PRO A 161 -9.78 16.94 -15.73
C PRO A 161 -8.58 17.79 -16.16
N LYS A 162 -8.20 18.70 -15.30
CA LYS A 162 -6.92 19.43 -15.38
C LYS A 162 -6.05 19.02 -14.20
N TYR A 163 -4.83 18.71 -14.48
CA TYR A 163 -3.82 18.45 -13.46
C TYR A 163 -3.01 19.73 -13.24
N TYR A 164 -2.86 20.13 -12.00
CA TYR A 164 -1.84 21.12 -11.68
C TYR A 164 -0.48 20.42 -11.71
N THR A 165 0.35 20.80 -12.66
CA THR A 165 1.79 20.56 -12.57
C THR A 165 2.35 21.73 -11.76
N ASN A 166 2.88 21.44 -10.58
CA ASN A 166 3.73 22.41 -9.87
C ASN A 166 5.04 22.57 -10.61
#